data_575fba4b3d697267545308167c5334a4
#
_entry.id   575fba4b3d697267545308167c5334a4
#
_cell.length_a   1.000
_cell.length_b   1.000
_cell.length_c   1.000
_cell.angle_alpha   90.00
_cell.angle_beta   90.00
_cell.angle_gamma   90.00
#
_symmetry.space_group_name_H-M   'P 1'
#
loop_
_entity.id
_entity.type
_entity.pdbx_description
1 polymer ?
#
loop_
_entity_poly.entity_id
_entity_poly.type
_entity_poly.pdbx_seq_one_letter_code
_entity_poly.pdbx_strand_id
1 'polypeptide(L)'
;SEMYTMDYAPEIFVGRLLCTNRQEIANYTEKLIRYERNPGNGDYGYLQKAFYCQSDEMQENENAKTIKSAWGDIFSYSKTMQEDPGPYDSITVAPTGKQVIDEMNNRYGFFSWHGHGNPGSICTKSNYRYNGGKRKSHTYHFGIAALEKESRKCYMNDAEGNGLDNLTNQDYPAIAYSIACDVTPFDIYEQYNVTYNIGSSFTVAGLYGGPAFLGNTRSGWVRSSTRLEKLFVEQIKSNSYQLGVAEALSKATFSDKWCKLTHSLIGCPEFEMWTDIPSVYDDISVTRSNSSITVAGNGLNGSKVAITSGINGLPEIKTVTGASVTFNGVSPNSVVTVYKHNAIPYIATLYLQNDTLRSSQYLHVNNVHIGKAVDTNRTEGDVVLKSGTLTLESGGDVWIDEGVIIENGATLIIECKGNATISGGTVERGGTLRIDAGGEIMIQKGFEAKIGANVEFK
;
A
#
# COMPACT_ATOMS: atom_id res chain seq x y z
N SER A 1 21.45 -39.68 17.12
CA SER A 1 20.31 -38.75 16.93
C SER A 1 20.77 -37.62 16.04
N GLU A 2 20.34 -37.63 14.79
CA GLU A 2 20.49 -36.50 13.89
C GLU A 2 19.69 -35.35 14.49
N MET A 3 20.39 -34.41 15.10
CA MET A 3 19.81 -33.11 15.44
C MET A 3 19.53 -32.44 14.09
N TYR A 4 18.29 -32.44 13.65
CA TYR A 4 17.85 -31.58 12.57
C TYR A 4 18.23 -30.14 12.94
N THR A 5 19.27 -29.61 12.33
CA THR A 5 19.57 -28.21 12.37
C THR A 5 18.48 -27.53 11.56
N MET A 6 17.45 -27.03 12.24
CA MET A 6 16.39 -26.24 11.61
C MET A 6 17.05 -25.05 10.92
N ASP A 7 16.95 -25.00 9.62
CA ASP A 7 17.24 -23.80 8.86
C ASP A 7 16.10 -22.81 9.08
N TYR A 8 16.40 -21.67 9.70
CA TYR A 8 15.45 -20.60 9.95
C TYR A 8 15.50 -19.50 8.85
N ALA A 9 16.16 -19.76 7.75
CA ALA A 9 16.11 -18.84 6.60
C ALA A 9 14.71 -18.90 5.95
N PRO A 10 14.07 -17.76 5.66
CA PRO A 10 12.79 -17.77 4.96
C PRO A 10 12.97 -18.24 3.51
N GLU A 11 12.16 -19.21 3.10
CA GLU A 11 12.13 -19.74 1.73
C GLU A 11 11.08 -19.02 0.86
N ILE A 12 10.13 -18.34 1.52
CA ILE A 12 9.09 -17.56 0.86
C ILE A 12 8.97 -16.18 1.52
N PHE A 13 8.51 -15.22 0.76
CA PHE A 13 8.26 -13.86 1.25
C PHE A 13 6.81 -13.76 1.74
N VAL A 14 6.63 -13.42 3.01
CA VAL A 14 5.33 -13.43 3.66
C VAL A 14 4.99 -12.07 4.24
N GLY A 15 3.78 -11.61 3.97
CA GLY A 15 3.12 -10.54 4.69
C GLY A 15 1.74 -10.99 5.17
N ARG A 16 1.20 -10.35 6.18
CA ARG A 16 -0.14 -10.65 6.72
C ARG A 16 -1.05 -9.45 6.57
N LEU A 17 -2.28 -9.70 6.12
CA LEU A 17 -3.37 -8.73 6.15
C LEU A 17 -4.32 -9.14 7.26
N LEU A 18 -4.38 -8.34 8.32
CA LEU A 18 -5.19 -8.62 9.51
C LEU A 18 -6.61 -8.04 9.37
N CYS A 19 -7.23 -8.22 8.20
CA CYS A 19 -8.58 -7.78 7.93
C CYS A 19 -9.60 -8.80 8.44
N THR A 20 -10.62 -8.34 9.13
CA THR A 20 -11.73 -9.16 9.66
C THR A 20 -13.06 -8.91 8.95
N ASN A 21 -13.15 -7.84 8.17
CA ASN A 21 -14.36 -7.45 7.45
C ASN A 21 -14.05 -6.70 6.15
N ARG A 22 -15.08 -6.47 5.32
CA ARG A 22 -14.94 -5.84 4.00
C ARG A 22 -14.44 -4.39 4.08
N GLN A 23 -14.83 -3.64 5.11
CA GLN A 23 -14.40 -2.25 5.26
C GLN A 23 -12.90 -2.16 5.52
N GLU A 24 -12.35 -3.05 6.32
CA GLU A 24 -10.91 -3.11 6.58
C GLU A 24 -10.11 -3.47 5.31
N ILE A 25 -10.63 -4.37 4.47
CA ILE A 25 -10.04 -4.67 3.17
C ILE A 25 -10.05 -3.42 2.28
N ALA A 26 -11.17 -2.69 2.23
CA ALA A 26 -11.30 -1.46 1.47
C ALA A 26 -10.32 -0.38 1.96
N ASN A 27 -10.24 -0.16 3.29
CA ASN A 27 -9.30 0.79 3.89
C ASN A 27 -7.84 0.44 3.53
N TYR A 28 -7.49 -0.84 3.63
CA TYR A 28 -6.15 -1.32 3.27
C TYR A 28 -5.83 -1.07 1.80
N THR A 29 -6.73 -1.50 0.92
CA THR A 29 -6.55 -1.39 -0.53
C THR A 29 -6.45 0.07 -0.97
N GLU A 30 -7.27 0.96 -0.42
CA GLU A 30 -7.21 2.39 -0.73
C GLU A 30 -5.85 2.99 -0.34
N LYS A 31 -5.33 2.67 0.85
CA LYS A 31 -4.01 3.15 1.29
C LYS A 31 -2.88 2.61 0.42
N LEU A 32 -2.94 1.33 0.04
CA LEU A 32 -1.95 0.70 -0.82
C LEU A 32 -1.93 1.37 -2.20
N ILE A 33 -3.09 1.50 -2.85
CA ILE A 33 -3.21 2.14 -4.16
C ILE A 33 -2.76 3.60 -4.10
N ARG A 34 -3.12 4.34 -3.05
CA ARG A 34 -2.73 5.72 -2.86
C ARG A 34 -1.21 5.87 -2.72
N TYR A 35 -0.59 5.04 -1.92
CA TYR A 35 0.86 5.05 -1.77
C TYR A 35 1.59 4.74 -3.08
N GLU A 36 1.10 3.77 -3.85
CA GLU A 36 1.77 3.34 -5.09
C GLU A 36 1.53 4.29 -6.27
N ARG A 37 0.31 4.87 -6.38
CA ARG A 37 -0.12 5.57 -7.59
C ARG A 37 -0.23 7.07 -7.46
N ASN A 38 -0.55 7.56 -6.28
CA ASN A 38 -0.76 8.99 -6.04
C ASN A 38 -0.40 9.42 -4.62
N PRO A 39 0.81 9.10 -4.14
CA PRO A 39 1.22 9.47 -2.79
C PRO A 39 1.20 11.00 -2.64
N GLY A 40 0.61 11.46 -1.53
CA GLY A 40 0.53 12.88 -1.21
C GLY A 40 -0.31 13.72 -2.19
N ASN A 41 -1.15 13.09 -3.02
CA ASN A 41 -1.85 13.78 -4.12
C ASN A 41 -0.90 14.58 -5.02
N GLY A 42 0.29 14.03 -5.30
CA GLY A 42 1.34 14.66 -6.08
C GLY A 42 2.37 15.45 -5.25
N ASP A 43 2.16 15.62 -3.95
CA ASP A 43 3.17 16.16 -3.03
C ASP A 43 4.09 15.04 -2.54
N TYR A 44 5.03 14.63 -3.40
CA TYR A 44 5.92 13.50 -3.14
C TYR A 44 7.00 13.78 -2.09
N GLY A 45 7.22 15.04 -1.70
CA GLY A 45 8.31 15.42 -0.79
C GLY A 45 8.22 14.78 0.59
N TYR A 46 7.04 14.34 1.03
CA TYR A 46 6.88 13.66 2.32
C TYR A 46 7.55 12.28 2.34
N LEU A 47 7.71 11.62 1.20
CA LEU A 47 8.36 10.31 1.08
C LEU A 47 9.84 10.35 1.45
N GLN A 48 10.45 11.53 1.40
CA GLN A 48 11.83 11.77 1.81
C GLN A 48 11.99 12.14 3.29
N LYS A 49 10.91 12.00 4.09
CA LYS A 49 10.91 12.36 5.50
C LYS A 49 10.70 11.12 6.38
N ALA A 50 11.57 10.98 7.40
CA ALA A 50 11.46 9.96 8.44
C ALA A 50 11.20 10.58 9.81
N PHE A 51 10.33 9.96 10.59
CA PHE A 51 10.09 10.30 11.98
C PHE A 51 10.54 9.17 12.90
N TYR A 52 11.37 9.50 13.87
CA TYR A 52 11.85 8.60 14.90
C TYR A 52 11.26 8.96 16.25
N CYS A 53 10.61 8.00 16.90
CA CYS A 53 10.21 8.13 18.30
C CYS A 53 11.03 7.15 19.13
N GLN A 54 11.87 7.67 20.01
CA GLN A 54 12.79 6.88 20.84
C GLN A 54 12.48 7.06 22.32
N SER A 55 12.53 5.97 23.05
CA SER A 55 12.29 5.92 24.48
C SER A 55 13.56 5.55 25.24
N ASP A 56 13.71 6.02 26.47
CA ASP A 56 14.73 5.71 27.48
C ASP A 56 15.98 4.94 26.99
N GLU A 57 16.04 3.63 27.24
CA GLU A 57 17.19 2.78 26.92
C GLU A 57 17.57 2.76 25.43
N MET A 58 16.62 3.05 24.53
CA MET A 58 16.83 2.99 23.08
C MET A 58 17.69 4.16 22.58
N GLN A 59 17.53 5.35 23.16
CA GLN A 59 18.29 6.52 22.75
C GLN A 59 19.78 6.46 23.13
N GLU A 60 20.12 5.73 24.19
CA GLU A 60 21.51 5.52 24.62
C GLU A 60 22.18 4.37 23.87
N ASN A 61 21.42 3.56 23.12
CA ASN A 61 21.91 2.38 22.46
C ASN A 61 22.65 2.74 21.15
N GLU A 62 23.89 2.31 21.03
CA GLU A 62 24.70 2.57 19.82
C GLU A 62 24.07 1.98 18.55
N ASN A 63 23.30 0.87 18.66
CA ASN A 63 22.60 0.32 17.50
C ASN A 63 21.47 1.25 17.03
N ALA A 64 20.72 1.90 17.95
CA ALA A 64 19.69 2.86 17.58
C ALA A 64 20.28 4.07 16.86
N LYS A 65 21.43 4.57 17.28
CA LYS A 65 22.17 5.63 16.58
C LYS A 65 22.59 5.20 15.17
N THR A 66 23.06 3.96 15.02
CA THR A 66 23.49 3.43 13.71
C THR A 66 22.32 3.22 12.74
N ILE A 67 21.12 2.90 13.23
CA ILE A 67 19.90 2.79 12.42
C ILE A 67 19.56 4.14 11.80
N LYS A 68 19.49 5.20 12.61
CA LYS A 68 19.19 6.54 12.11
C LYS A 68 20.19 6.99 11.05
N SER A 69 21.47 6.67 11.25
CA SER A 69 22.51 6.93 10.24
C SER A 69 22.30 6.10 8.98
N ALA A 70 21.91 4.82 9.10
CA ALA A 70 21.66 3.96 7.95
C ALA A 70 20.46 4.42 7.11
N TRP A 71 19.38 4.85 7.75
CA TRP A 71 18.22 5.46 7.08
C TRP A 71 18.52 6.83 6.46
N GLY A 72 19.52 7.56 6.97
CA GLY A 72 19.93 8.87 6.47
C GLY A 72 20.41 8.88 5.02
N ASP A 73 20.76 7.72 4.46
CA ASP A 73 21.09 7.59 3.03
C ASP A 73 19.84 7.52 2.12
N ILE A 74 18.66 7.28 2.72
CA ILE A 74 17.39 7.18 2.01
C ILE A 74 16.55 8.44 2.24
N PHE A 75 16.49 8.91 3.50
CA PHE A 75 15.67 10.06 3.87
C PHE A 75 16.52 11.33 4.00
N SER A 76 16.20 12.35 3.19
CA SER A 76 16.88 13.65 3.22
C SER A 76 16.53 14.48 4.46
N TYR A 77 15.40 14.18 5.12
CA TYR A 77 14.96 14.84 6.34
C TYR A 77 14.58 13.84 7.41
N SER A 78 14.94 14.09 8.65
CA SER A 78 14.47 13.31 9.79
C SER A 78 14.18 14.17 11.01
N LYS A 79 13.12 13.80 11.73
CA LYS A 79 12.77 14.35 13.04
C LYS A 79 12.86 13.23 14.08
N THR A 80 13.43 13.53 15.22
CA THR A 80 13.47 12.59 16.37
C THR A 80 12.75 13.21 17.54
N MET A 81 11.83 12.46 18.14
CA MET A 81 11.26 12.74 19.46
C MET A 81 11.74 11.68 20.44
N GLN A 82 12.28 12.15 21.55
CA GLN A 82 12.84 11.31 22.63
C GLN A 82 12.78 12.08 23.94
N GLU A 83 13.07 11.43 25.04
CA GLU A 83 13.21 12.17 26.28
C GLU A 83 14.33 13.21 26.15
N ASP A 84 14.10 14.39 26.71
CA ASP A 84 15.13 15.40 26.81
C ASP A 84 16.04 15.04 28.00
N PRO A 85 17.32 14.72 27.78
CA PRO A 85 18.29 14.49 28.85
C PRO A 85 18.69 15.85 29.47
N GLY A 86 17.79 16.46 30.23
CA GLY A 86 18.07 17.68 30.97
C GLY A 86 19.25 17.50 31.93
N PRO A 87 19.76 18.60 32.54
CA PRO A 87 20.83 18.51 33.51
C PRO A 87 20.45 17.55 34.66
N TYR A 88 21.42 16.92 35.28
CA TYR A 88 21.32 15.78 36.22
C TYR A 88 20.25 15.92 37.33
N ASP A 89 19.83 17.15 37.61
CA ASP A 89 18.82 17.50 38.63
C ASP A 89 17.48 17.95 38.04
N SER A 90 17.31 17.95 36.71
CA SER A 90 16.06 18.32 36.04
C SER A 90 15.20 17.10 35.72
N ILE A 91 13.90 17.29 35.75
CA ILE A 91 12.93 16.31 35.30
C ILE A 91 13.08 16.18 33.78
N THR A 92 13.62 15.05 33.34
CA THR A 92 13.57 14.70 31.91
C THR A 92 12.15 14.30 31.58
N VAL A 93 11.57 14.94 30.57
CA VAL A 93 10.19 14.73 30.16
C VAL A 93 10.19 13.99 28.83
N ALA A 94 9.62 12.79 28.80
CA ALA A 94 9.32 12.10 27.56
C ALA A 94 8.20 12.85 26.81
N PRO A 95 8.16 12.81 25.49
CA PRO A 95 7.02 13.35 24.75
C PRO A 95 5.74 12.57 25.11
N THR A 96 4.63 13.29 25.27
CA THR A 96 3.33 12.69 25.49
C THR A 96 2.86 11.95 24.23
N GLY A 97 1.95 10.97 24.37
CA GLY A 97 1.37 10.27 23.24
C GLY A 97 0.70 11.21 22.23
N LYS A 98 0.00 12.24 22.73
CA LYS A 98 -0.59 13.27 21.86
C LYS A 98 0.48 14.05 21.08
N GLN A 99 1.57 14.45 21.71
CA GLN A 99 2.66 15.14 21.01
C GLN A 99 3.27 14.28 19.91
N VAL A 100 3.38 12.95 20.12
CA VAL A 100 3.86 12.03 19.09
C VAL A 100 2.88 11.96 17.92
N ILE A 101 1.57 11.85 18.18
CA ILE A 101 0.56 11.86 17.13
C ILE A 101 0.55 13.20 16.36
N ASP A 102 0.59 14.33 17.08
CA ASP A 102 0.63 15.64 16.47
C ASP A 102 1.87 15.80 15.55
N GLU A 103 3.03 15.29 15.97
CA GLU A 103 4.23 15.30 15.13
C GLU A 103 4.09 14.40 13.90
N MET A 104 3.54 13.19 14.03
CA MET A 104 3.31 12.29 12.89
C MET A 104 2.40 12.92 11.83
N ASN A 105 1.53 13.85 12.20
CA ASN A 105 0.67 14.60 11.28
C ASN A 105 1.43 15.62 10.40
N ASN A 106 2.75 15.84 10.63
CA ASN A 106 3.59 16.70 9.78
C ASN A 106 4.08 16.02 8.48
N ARG A 107 3.39 14.96 8.04
CA ARG A 107 3.59 14.29 6.76
C ARG A 107 4.97 13.66 6.63
N TYR A 108 5.09 12.43 7.08
CA TYR A 108 6.26 11.59 6.96
C TYR A 108 5.95 10.35 6.11
N GLY A 109 6.88 9.93 5.28
CA GLY A 109 6.77 8.68 4.52
C GLY A 109 7.16 7.45 5.33
N PHE A 110 7.89 7.65 6.44
CA PHE A 110 8.38 6.57 7.28
C PHE A 110 8.36 6.92 8.76
N PHE A 111 7.90 5.96 9.56
CA PHE A 111 7.94 6.00 11.02
C PHE A 111 8.85 4.89 11.56
N SER A 112 9.76 5.22 12.46
CA SER A 112 10.57 4.24 13.19
C SER A 112 10.33 4.42 14.69
N TRP A 113 9.73 3.42 15.33
CA TRP A 113 9.31 3.49 16.72
C TRP A 113 10.14 2.59 17.62
N HIS A 114 11.04 3.22 18.36
CA HIS A 114 11.97 2.58 19.29
C HIS A 114 11.50 2.79 20.74
N GLY A 115 10.43 2.14 21.12
CA GLY A 115 9.81 2.27 22.44
C GLY A 115 9.50 0.92 23.09
N HIS A 116 8.98 0.97 24.30
CA HIS A 116 8.31 -0.20 24.87
C HIS A 116 6.94 -0.36 24.22
N GLY A 117 6.40 -1.56 24.19
CA GLY A 117 5.10 -1.81 23.56
C GLY A 117 4.32 -2.95 24.15
N ASN A 118 3.07 -2.95 23.80
CA ASN A 118 2.09 -4.02 23.99
C ASN A 118 1.09 -3.95 22.82
N PRO A 119 0.15 -4.88 22.69
CA PRO A 119 -0.77 -4.88 21.58
C PRO A 119 -1.55 -3.58 21.36
N GLY A 120 -1.89 -2.87 22.43
CA GLY A 120 -2.71 -1.66 22.37
C GLY A 120 -1.95 -0.35 22.33
N SER A 121 -0.63 -0.34 22.64
CA SER A 121 0.10 0.93 22.73
C SER A 121 1.61 0.79 22.59
N ILE A 122 2.23 1.89 22.17
CA ILE A 122 3.66 2.12 22.24
C ILE A 122 3.92 3.20 23.27
N CYS A 123 4.97 2.98 24.07
CA CYS A 123 5.27 3.80 25.23
C CYS A 123 6.53 4.61 24.99
N THR A 124 6.41 5.90 25.23
CA THR A 124 7.55 6.80 25.46
C THR A 124 7.84 6.84 26.97
N LYS A 125 9.09 6.83 27.35
CA LYS A 125 9.46 6.74 28.76
C LYS A 125 10.71 7.57 29.04
N SER A 126 10.70 8.32 30.14
CA SER A 126 11.86 8.99 30.64
C SER A 126 12.37 8.32 31.91
N ASN A 127 13.68 8.20 32.01
CA ASN A 127 14.37 7.79 33.24
C ASN A 127 15.11 8.99 33.81
N TYR A 128 14.59 9.61 34.86
CA TYR A 128 15.32 10.64 35.55
C TYR A 128 15.77 10.21 36.97
N ARG A 129 16.90 10.72 37.41
CA ARG A 129 17.36 10.54 38.78
C ARG A 129 16.84 11.68 39.62
N TYR A 130 16.18 11.34 40.70
CA TYR A 130 15.73 12.30 41.72
C TYR A 130 16.78 12.46 42.83
N ASN A 131 16.84 13.65 43.48
CA ASN A 131 17.65 13.87 44.66
C ASN A 131 17.50 12.72 45.70
N GLY A 132 18.56 11.97 45.98
CA GLY A 132 18.54 10.80 46.82
C GLY A 132 18.72 9.45 46.12
N GLY A 133 19.03 9.45 44.80
CA GLY A 133 19.44 8.24 44.07
C GLY A 133 18.32 7.32 43.58
N LYS A 134 17.05 7.64 43.85
CA LYS A 134 15.90 6.89 43.31
C LYS A 134 15.58 7.32 41.90
N ARG A 135 15.54 6.37 40.96
CA ARG A 135 15.02 6.61 39.61
C ARG A 135 13.51 6.75 39.68
N LYS A 136 12.99 7.82 39.11
CA LYS A 136 11.57 7.95 38.75
C LYS A 136 11.44 7.89 37.23
N SER A 137 10.35 7.35 36.74
CA SER A 137 10.04 7.32 35.31
C SER A 137 8.69 7.97 35.08
N HIS A 138 8.61 8.79 34.04
CA HIS A 138 7.35 9.18 33.42
C HIS A 138 7.15 8.34 32.18
N THR A 139 5.95 7.83 32.01
CA THR A 139 5.58 6.94 30.92
C THR A 139 4.34 7.50 30.26
N TYR A 140 4.41 7.73 28.97
CA TYR A 140 3.29 8.16 28.13
C TYR A 140 3.08 7.16 27.00
N HIS A 141 1.88 7.15 26.43
CA HIS A 141 1.52 6.16 25.42
C HIS A 141 0.82 6.83 24.25
N PHE A 142 1.08 6.32 23.05
CA PHE A 142 0.20 6.45 21.90
C PHE A 142 -0.19 5.05 21.44
N GLY A 143 -1.33 4.89 20.82
CA GLY A 143 -1.81 3.55 20.56
C GLY A 143 -2.95 3.43 19.59
N ILE A 144 -3.68 2.32 19.73
CA ILE A 144 -4.82 1.98 18.89
C ILE A 144 -5.91 3.05 18.90
N ALA A 145 -6.85 2.94 17.97
CA ALA A 145 -7.94 3.90 17.77
C ALA A 145 -8.71 4.24 19.04
N ALA A 146 -9.22 5.47 19.11
CA ALA A 146 -9.93 6.01 20.29
C ALA A 146 -11.20 5.24 20.66
N LEU A 147 -11.82 4.55 19.69
CA LEU A 147 -13.02 3.73 19.91
C LEU A 147 -12.82 2.62 20.94
N GLU A 148 -11.56 2.24 21.21
CA GLU A 148 -11.21 1.20 22.16
C GLU A 148 -10.69 1.75 23.51
N LYS A 149 -10.98 3.00 23.82
CA LYS A 149 -10.54 3.66 25.08
C LYS A 149 -10.88 2.87 26.34
N GLU A 150 -11.97 2.15 26.35
CA GLU A 150 -12.39 1.36 27.53
C GLU A 150 -11.49 0.14 27.77
N SER A 151 -10.96 -0.46 26.72
CA SER A 151 -10.02 -1.59 26.83
C SER A 151 -8.62 -1.20 27.24
N ARG A 152 -8.27 0.08 27.16
CA ARG A 152 -6.96 0.66 27.47
C ARG A 152 -6.72 0.91 28.97
N LYS A 153 -7.52 0.41 29.86
CA LYS A 153 -7.50 0.68 31.32
C LYS A 153 -6.13 0.51 31.98
N CYS A 154 -5.20 -0.19 31.36
CA CYS A 154 -3.92 -0.55 32.00
C CYS A 154 -2.80 0.49 31.84
N TYR A 155 -2.89 1.41 30.86
CA TYR A 155 -1.70 2.14 30.40
C TYR A 155 -1.90 3.62 30.10
N MET A 156 -3.05 4.19 30.43
CA MET A 156 -3.40 5.53 29.99
C MET A 156 -3.32 6.55 31.13
N ASN A 157 -2.16 7.16 31.28
CA ASN A 157 -2.03 8.46 31.94
C ASN A 157 -2.12 9.61 30.94
N ASP A 158 -2.41 9.31 29.66
CA ASP A 158 -2.37 10.28 28.58
C ASP A 158 -3.73 10.88 28.27
N ALA A 159 -3.66 12.13 27.86
CA ALA A 159 -4.79 12.91 27.45
C ALA A 159 -5.47 12.37 26.19
N GLU A 160 -6.67 12.90 25.91
CA GLU A 160 -7.36 12.76 24.64
C GLU A 160 -6.44 13.05 23.45
N GLY A 161 -6.56 12.29 22.34
CA GLY A 161 -5.83 12.54 21.11
C GLY A 161 -4.52 11.76 20.94
N ASN A 162 -4.25 10.74 21.76
CA ASN A 162 -3.08 9.88 21.66
C ASN A 162 -3.32 8.59 20.86
N GLY A 163 -4.48 8.42 20.23
CA GLY A 163 -4.79 7.27 19.37
C GLY A 163 -4.36 7.49 17.92
N LEU A 164 -4.01 6.40 17.22
CA LEU A 164 -3.68 6.44 15.79
C LEU A 164 -4.83 6.96 14.92
N ASP A 165 -6.07 6.86 15.40
CA ASP A 165 -7.27 7.43 14.77
C ASP A 165 -7.30 8.97 14.74
N ASN A 166 -6.37 9.62 15.44
CA ASN A 166 -6.16 11.08 15.34
C ASN A 166 -5.10 11.45 14.28
N LEU A 167 -4.55 10.48 13.55
CA LEU A 167 -3.72 10.77 12.41
C LEU A 167 -4.56 11.33 11.26
N THR A 168 -4.06 12.39 10.63
CA THR A 168 -4.68 13.09 9.50
C THR A 168 -3.91 12.85 8.20
N ASN A 169 -3.17 11.75 8.15
CA ASN A 169 -2.25 11.44 7.07
C ASN A 169 -2.85 10.55 5.96
N GLN A 170 -4.16 10.55 5.78
CA GLN A 170 -4.84 9.71 4.77
C GLN A 170 -4.29 9.89 3.35
N ASP A 171 -3.92 11.14 2.97
CA ASP A 171 -3.32 11.43 1.67
C ASP A 171 -1.81 11.19 1.63
N TYR A 172 -1.21 10.99 2.78
CA TYR A 172 0.23 10.80 3.01
C TYR A 172 0.50 9.47 3.73
N PRO A 173 0.09 8.33 3.14
CA PRO A 173 0.27 7.03 3.79
C PRO A 173 1.74 6.75 4.01
N ALA A 174 2.07 6.18 5.17
CA ALA A 174 3.43 5.93 5.61
C ALA A 174 3.71 4.44 5.82
N ILE A 175 4.98 4.07 5.86
CA ILE A 175 5.44 2.77 6.34
C ILE A 175 5.90 2.94 7.79
N ALA A 176 5.58 1.99 8.67
CA ALA A 176 6.07 1.99 10.03
C ALA A 176 6.94 0.76 10.33
N TYR A 177 8.06 0.99 11.01
CA TYR A 177 8.89 -0.06 11.59
C TYR A 177 8.96 0.13 13.10
N SER A 178 8.73 -0.93 13.88
CA SER A 178 8.76 -0.86 15.34
C SER A 178 9.57 -1.99 15.93
N ILE A 179 10.46 -1.64 16.85
CA ILE A 179 11.20 -2.62 17.68
C ILE A 179 10.50 -2.90 19.02
N ALA A 180 9.36 -2.27 19.27
CA ALA A 180 8.60 -2.44 20.50
C ALA A 180 8.07 -3.87 20.66
N CYS A 181 7.87 -4.30 21.92
CA CYS A 181 7.34 -5.62 22.22
C CYS A 181 5.86 -5.74 21.83
N ASP A 182 5.45 -6.93 21.37
CA ASP A 182 4.04 -7.34 21.21
C ASP A 182 3.13 -6.36 20.46
N VAL A 183 3.66 -5.63 19.47
CA VAL A 183 2.88 -4.62 18.74
C VAL A 183 2.07 -5.20 17.56
N THR A 184 2.37 -6.44 17.18
CA THR A 184 1.69 -7.14 16.06
C THR A 184 1.26 -8.57 16.38
N PRO A 185 0.86 -8.93 17.61
CA PRO A 185 0.38 -10.28 17.88
C PRO A 185 -0.95 -10.48 17.17
N PHE A 186 -1.12 -11.61 16.50
CA PHE A 186 -2.34 -11.96 15.76
C PHE A 186 -3.08 -13.18 16.36
N ASP A 187 -2.66 -13.65 17.52
CA ASP A 187 -3.12 -14.89 18.17
C ASP A 187 -3.41 -14.75 19.68
N ILE A 188 -3.23 -13.58 20.29
CA ILE A 188 -3.38 -13.35 21.75
C ILE A 188 -4.19 -12.11 22.10
N TYR A 189 -5.16 -11.75 21.27
CA TYR A 189 -5.99 -10.53 21.50
C TYR A 189 -6.78 -10.56 22.79
N GLU A 190 -7.38 -11.70 23.15
CA GLU A 190 -8.22 -11.85 24.33
C GLU A 190 -7.52 -11.46 25.63
N GLN A 191 -6.23 -11.74 25.72
CA GLN A 191 -5.42 -11.42 26.91
C GLN A 191 -5.36 -9.91 27.19
N TYR A 192 -5.42 -9.08 26.14
CA TYR A 192 -5.29 -7.63 26.23
C TYR A 192 -6.62 -6.90 26.05
N ASN A 193 -7.69 -7.63 25.76
CA ASN A 193 -9.04 -7.07 25.50
C ASN A 193 -9.00 -5.91 24.50
N VAL A 194 -8.36 -6.13 23.35
CA VAL A 194 -8.26 -5.16 22.25
C VAL A 194 -8.78 -5.78 20.96
N THR A 195 -9.47 -4.99 20.14
CA THR A 195 -9.96 -5.42 18.82
C THR A 195 -8.84 -5.40 17.79
N TYR A 196 -7.97 -4.39 17.86
CA TYR A 196 -6.79 -4.25 17.01
C TYR A 196 -5.51 -4.35 17.84
N ASN A 197 -4.45 -4.86 17.24
CA ASN A 197 -3.10 -4.53 17.69
C ASN A 197 -2.61 -3.25 16.98
N ILE A 198 -1.45 -2.72 17.39
CA ILE A 198 -0.87 -1.50 16.80
C ILE A 198 -0.70 -1.64 15.28
N GLY A 199 -0.15 -2.77 14.80
CA GLY A 199 0.07 -2.99 13.37
C GLY A 199 -1.24 -3.05 12.57
N SER A 200 -2.27 -3.74 13.07
CA SER A 200 -3.57 -3.78 12.40
C SER A 200 -4.31 -2.44 12.50
N SER A 201 -4.25 -1.75 13.65
CA SER A 201 -4.80 -0.39 13.76
C SER A 201 -4.19 0.55 12.71
N PHE A 202 -2.88 0.51 12.54
CA PHE A 202 -2.16 1.32 11.55
C PHE A 202 -2.53 0.96 10.10
N THR A 203 -2.73 -0.34 9.81
CA THR A 203 -2.87 -0.81 8.43
C THR A 203 -4.31 -0.94 7.95
N VAL A 204 -5.28 -1.30 8.80
CA VAL A 204 -6.63 -1.65 8.34
C VAL A 204 -7.78 -0.91 9.01
N ALA A 205 -7.60 -0.38 10.25
CA ALA A 205 -8.73 0.17 11.02
C ALA A 205 -9.37 1.42 10.41
N GLY A 206 -8.62 2.19 9.62
CA GLY A 206 -9.10 3.41 8.96
C GLY A 206 -8.22 3.78 7.76
N LEU A 207 -8.49 4.96 7.19
CA LEU A 207 -7.67 5.51 6.09
C LEU A 207 -6.38 6.17 6.58
N TYR A 208 -6.21 6.34 7.89
CA TYR A 208 -4.99 6.82 8.52
C TYR A 208 -3.89 5.75 8.56
N GLY A 209 -2.66 6.16 8.91
CA GLY A 209 -1.50 5.28 9.00
C GLY A 209 -0.88 4.98 7.65
N GLY A 210 -0.87 3.73 7.23
CA GLY A 210 -0.32 3.35 5.93
C GLY A 210 -0.48 1.87 5.60
N PRO A 211 0.02 1.44 4.43
CA PRO A 211 -0.21 0.08 3.92
C PRO A 211 0.76 -0.97 4.50
N ALA A 212 1.74 -0.56 5.31
CA ALA A 212 2.69 -1.53 5.87
C ALA A 212 3.17 -1.15 7.27
N PHE A 213 3.24 -2.17 8.12
CA PHE A 213 3.79 -2.11 9.46
C PHE A 213 4.69 -3.32 9.71
N LEU A 214 5.92 -3.07 10.14
CA LEU A 214 6.86 -4.11 10.52
C LEU A 214 7.05 -4.07 12.04
N GLY A 215 6.86 -5.18 12.73
CA GLY A 215 6.94 -5.19 14.18
C GLY A 215 6.95 -6.58 14.81
N ASN A 216 7.19 -6.61 16.12
CA ASN A 216 7.29 -7.84 16.88
C ASN A 216 5.91 -8.37 17.30
N THR A 217 5.69 -9.66 17.11
CA THR A 217 4.51 -10.38 17.60
C THR A 217 4.67 -10.84 19.05
N ARG A 218 5.87 -10.76 19.58
CA ARG A 218 6.28 -11.11 20.96
C ARG A 218 7.28 -10.08 21.45
N SER A 219 7.82 -10.31 22.67
CA SER A 219 8.82 -9.43 23.25
C SER A 219 9.99 -9.17 22.31
N GLY A 220 10.26 -7.90 22.03
CA GLY A 220 11.46 -7.45 21.33
C GLY A 220 12.60 -7.20 22.30
N TRP A 221 13.83 -7.42 21.84
CA TRP A 221 15.04 -7.14 22.59
C TRP A 221 15.77 -5.95 21.96
N VAL A 222 16.04 -4.90 22.71
CA VAL A 222 16.63 -3.66 22.19
C VAL A 222 17.78 -3.94 21.22
N ARG A 223 18.80 -4.68 21.66
CA ARG A 223 19.98 -4.96 20.83
C ARG A 223 19.67 -5.80 19.59
N SER A 224 18.84 -6.82 19.73
CA SER A 224 18.53 -7.74 18.65
C SER A 224 17.58 -7.10 17.63
N SER A 225 16.51 -6.45 18.12
CA SER A 225 15.52 -5.81 17.22
C SER A 225 16.11 -4.61 16.47
N THR A 226 16.97 -3.79 17.11
CA THR A 226 17.67 -2.71 16.39
C THR A 226 18.63 -3.23 15.34
N ARG A 227 19.32 -4.35 15.63
CA ARG A 227 20.18 -4.99 14.63
C ARG A 227 19.37 -5.54 13.44
N LEU A 228 18.20 -6.11 13.71
CA LEU A 228 17.31 -6.62 12.66
C LEU A 228 16.83 -5.47 11.75
N GLU A 229 16.39 -4.34 12.33
CA GLU A 229 16.04 -3.14 11.57
C GLU A 229 17.21 -2.66 10.71
N LYS A 230 18.42 -2.62 11.24
CA LYS A 230 19.60 -2.24 10.46
C LYS A 230 19.80 -3.16 9.27
N LEU A 231 19.68 -4.49 9.44
CA LEU A 231 19.77 -5.45 8.34
C LEU A 231 18.67 -5.24 7.32
N PHE A 232 17.48 -4.88 7.76
CA PHE A 232 16.37 -4.53 6.86
C PHE A 232 16.72 -3.31 5.99
N VAL A 233 17.24 -2.23 6.59
CA VAL A 233 17.72 -1.05 5.85
C VAL A 233 18.79 -1.42 4.82
N GLU A 234 19.75 -2.29 5.21
CA GLU A 234 20.79 -2.76 4.31
C GLU A 234 20.22 -3.51 3.11
N GLN A 235 19.14 -4.26 3.27
CA GLN A 235 18.45 -4.92 2.15
C GLN A 235 17.77 -3.91 1.23
N ILE A 236 17.07 -2.91 1.77
CA ILE A 236 16.48 -1.82 0.98
C ILE A 236 17.57 -1.11 0.16
N LYS A 237 18.71 -0.77 0.77
CA LYS A 237 19.86 -0.14 0.08
C LYS A 237 20.51 -1.05 -0.97
N SER A 238 20.34 -2.36 -0.84
CA SER A 238 20.83 -3.36 -1.81
C SER A 238 19.80 -3.69 -2.91
N ASN A 239 18.85 -2.81 -3.15
CA ASN A 239 17.80 -2.92 -4.16
C ASN A 239 16.72 -3.98 -3.90
N SER A 240 16.58 -4.44 -2.66
CA SER A 240 15.46 -5.29 -2.23
C SER A 240 14.31 -4.40 -1.74
N TYR A 241 13.66 -3.69 -2.65
CA TYR A 241 12.67 -2.66 -2.32
C TYR A 241 11.32 -3.22 -1.87
N GLN A 242 10.97 -4.46 -2.24
CA GLN A 242 9.78 -5.15 -1.76
C GLN A 242 9.94 -5.46 -0.27
N LEU A 243 8.97 -5.03 0.54
CA LEU A 243 9.07 -5.15 2.00
C LEU A 243 9.19 -6.60 2.47
N GLY A 244 8.48 -7.53 1.84
CA GLY A 244 8.59 -8.95 2.17
C GLY A 244 9.94 -9.54 1.83
N VAL A 245 10.56 -9.10 0.74
CA VAL A 245 11.92 -9.51 0.36
C VAL A 245 12.94 -8.96 1.35
N ALA A 246 12.90 -7.66 1.63
CA ALA A 246 13.80 -7.03 2.59
C ALA A 246 13.68 -7.64 4.00
N GLU A 247 12.44 -7.89 4.46
CA GLU A 247 12.17 -8.53 5.74
C GLU A 247 12.73 -9.96 5.80
N ALA A 248 12.50 -10.77 4.78
CA ALA A 248 12.98 -12.15 4.74
C ALA A 248 14.52 -12.21 4.66
N LEU A 249 15.15 -11.43 3.79
CA LEU A 249 16.60 -11.41 3.63
C LEU A 249 17.31 -10.84 4.87
N SER A 250 16.72 -9.87 5.56
CA SER A 250 17.25 -9.37 6.83
C SER A 250 17.33 -10.48 7.89
N LYS A 251 16.35 -11.39 7.88
CA LYS A 251 16.28 -12.54 8.77
C LYS A 251 17.24 -13.66 8.37
N ALA A 252 17.51 -13.86 7.10
CA ALA A 252 18.34 -14.97 6.62
C ALA A 252 19.73 -14.98 7.27
N THR A 253 20.34 -13.82 7.44
CA THR A 253 21.68 -13.67 8.07
C THR A 253 21.65 -13.36 9.56
N PHE A 254 20.44 -13.16 10.13
CA PHE A 254 20.29 -12.76 11.52
C PHE A 254 20.40 -13.95 12.49
N SER A 255 21.23 -13.82 13.54
CA SER A 255 21.56 -14.92 14.45
C SER A 255 20.58 -15.12 15.60
N ASP A 256 19.83 -14.08 16.01
CA ASP A 256 18.88 -14.19 17.12
C ASP A 256 17.58 -14.84 16.65
N LYS A 257 17.41 -16.10 17.02
CA LYS A 257 16.26 -16.92 16.61
C LYS A 257 14.93 -16.36 17.11
N TRP A 258 14.88 -15.79 18.30
CA TRP A 258 13.65 -15.26 18.88
C TRP A 258 13.14 -14.07 18.06
N CYS A 259 13.93 -13.02 17.90
CA CYS A 259 13.54 -11.85 17.12
C CYS A 259 13.29 -12.19 15.65
N LYS A 260 14.09 -13.12 15.06
CA LYS A 260 13.88 -13.62 13.70
C LYS A 260 12.47 -14.20 13.51
N LEU A 261 11.99 -15.02 14.43
CA LEU A 261 10.70 -15.71 14.34
C LEU A 261 9.51 -14.85 14.75
N THR A 262 9.74 -13.86 15.60
CA THR A 262 8.67 -13.03 16.18
C THR A 262 8.44 -11.71 15.46
N HIS A 263 9.39 -11.23 14.69
CA HIS A 263 9.18 -10.04 13.86
C HIS A 263 8.40 -10.38 12.58
N SER A 264 7.47 -9.53 12.18
CA SER A 264 6.56 -9.80 11.06
C SER A 264 6.20 -8.54 10.28
N LEU A 265 5.96 -8.71 8.99
CA LEU A 265 5.36 -7.71 8.11
C LEU A 265 3.83 -7.84 8.15
N ILE A 266 3.15 -6.77 8.56
CA ILE A 266 1.72 -6.59 8.39
C ILE A 266 1.53 -5.70 7.15
N GLY A 267 1.12 -6.31 6.04
CA GLY A 267 1.04 -5.67 4.73
C GLY A 267 1.29 -6.66 3.58
N CYS A 268 1.20 -6.16 2.36
CA CYS A 268 1.52 -6.93 1.15
C CYS A 268 3.04 -7.15 1.03
N PRO A 269 3.54 -8.38 0.84
CA PRO A 269 4.97 -8.63 0.74
C PRO A 269 5.61 -8.12 -0.55
N GLU A 270 4.83 -7.96 -1.62
CA GLU A 270 5.30 -7.42 -2.91
C GLU A 270 5.34 -5.88 -2.93
N PHE A 271 4.75 -5.23 -1.94
CA PHE A 271 4.70 -3.78 -1.81
C PHE A 271 6.11 -3.18 -1.72
N GLU A 272 6.41 -2.19 -2.58
CA GLU A 272 7.72 -1.54 -2.61
C GLU A 272 7.74 -0.23 -1.84
N MET A 273 8.81 -0.03 -1.10
CA MET A 273 9.09 1.22 -0.42
C MET A 273 9.72 2.24 -1.40
N TRP A 274 9.21 3.46 -1.42
CA TRP A 274 9.87 4.56 -2.10
C TRP A 274 11.20 4.89 -1.42
N THR A 275 12.28 4.97 -2.19
CA THR A 275 13.63 5.33 -1.69
C THR A 275 14.12 6.65 -2.25
N ASP A 276 13.33 7.27 -3.12
CA ASP A 276 13.56 8.60 -3.67
C ASP A 276 12.21 9.25 -4.01
N ILE A 277 12.23 10.53 -4.40
CA ILE A 277 11.06 11.21 -4.94
C ILE A 277 10.64 10.53 -6.25
N PRO A 278 9.39 10.06 -6.36
CA PRO A 278 8.93 9.38 -7.55
C PRO A 278 9.01 10.25 -8.79
N SER A 279 9.53 9.69 -9.87
CA SER A 279 9.37 10.26 -11.21
C SER A 279 7.99 9.90 -11.78
N VAL A 280 7.50 10.70 -12.73
CA VAL A 280 6.26 10.47 -13.45
C VAL A 280 6.58 10.23 -14.92
N TYR A 281 5.88 9.28 -15.53
CA TYR A 281 5.95 9.07 -16.98
C TYR A 281 5.02 10.08 -17.66
N ASP A 282 5.58 11.04 -18.38
CA ASP A 282 4.87 12.13 -19.07
C ASP A 282 4.86 12.01 -20.61
N ASP A 283 5.58 11.02 -21.16
CA ASP A 283 5.79 10.86 -22.60
C ASP A 283 5.76 9.39 -23.00
N ILE A 284 4.73 8.65 -22.59
CA ILE A 284 4.52 7.26 -22.99
C ILE A 284 3.48 7.17 -24.09
N SER A 285 3.87 6.57 -25.20
CA SER A 285 2.97 6.18 -26.29
C SER A 285 2.78 4.66 -26.31
N VAL A 286 1.53 4.22 -26.47
CA VAL A 286 1.17 2.82 -26.64
C VAL A 286 0.46 2.66 -27.97
N THR A 287 1.13 2.04 -28.93
CA THR A 287 0.58 1.73 -30.25
C THR A 287 0.15 0.29 -30.29
N ARG A 288 -1.10 0.06 -30.70
CA ARG A 288 -1.72 -1.26 -30.78
C ARG A 288 -1.97 -1.61 -32.25
N SER A 289 -1.61 -2.81 -32.67
CA SER A 289 -2.02 -3.40 -33.94
C SER A 289 -2.89 -4.63 -33.68
N ASN A 290 -3.39 -5.31 -34.72
CA ASN A 290 -4.22 -6.51 -34.53
C ASN A 290 -3.53 -7.67 -33.76
N SER A 291 -2.22 -7.68 -33.69
CA SER A 291 -1.44 -8.78 -33.06
C SER A 291 -0.19 -8.33 -32.34
N SER A 292 -0.02 -7.03 -32.11
CA SER A 292 1.15 -6.52 -31.39
C SER A 292 0.83 -5.25 -30.61
N ILE A 293 1.60 -5.01 -29.56
CA ILE A 293 1.57 -3.79 -28.76
C ILE A 293 3.00 -3.28 -28.66
N THR A 294 3.20 -2.02 -29.04
CA THR A 294 4.48 -1.32 -28.88
C THR A 294 4.33 -0.20 -27.87
N VAL A 295 5.20 -0.20 -26.87
CA VAL A 295 5.31 0.86 -25.85
C VAL A 295 6.60 1.62 -26.12
N ALA A 296 6.51 2.94 -26.28
CA ALA A 296 7.65 3.80 -26.54
C ALA A 296 7.55 5.11 -25.74
N GLY A 297 8.68 5.71 -25.40
CA GLY A 297 8.72 6.98 -24.68
C GLY A 297 10.08 7.24 -24.03
N ASN A 298 10.23 8.46 -23.53
CA ASN A 298 11.40 8.86 -22.79
C ASN A 298 11.40 8.25 -21.38
N GLY A 299 12.57 7.97 -20.82
CA GLY A 299 12.69 7.41 -19.46
C GLY A 299 12.36 5.93 -19.29
N LEU A 300 11.96 5.23 -20.38
CA LEU A 300 11.60 3.80 -20.33
C LEU A 300 12.77 2.86 -20.06
N ASN A 301 13.99 3.25 -20.33
CA ASN A 301 15.14 2.37 -20.13
C ASN A 301 15.20 1.84 -18.69
N GLY A 302 15.29 0.51 -18.55
CA GLY A 302 15.25 -0.19 -17.26
C GLY A 302 13.84 -0.39 -16.68
N SER A 303 12.79 0.15 -17.30
CA SER A 303 11.41 -0.12 -16.88
C SER A 303 10.97 -1.54 -17.26
N LYS A 304 10.05 -2.11 -16.49
CA LYS A 304 9.31 -3.32 -16.86
C LYS A 304 7.99 -2.90 -17.50
N VAL A 305 7.65 -3.51 -18.61
CA VAL A 305 6.35 -3.39 -19.26
C VAL A 305 5.62 -4.72 -19.12
N ALA A 306 4.43 -4.70 -18.59
CA ALA A 306 3.55 -5.86 -18.45
C ALA A 306 2.35 -5.73 -19.37
N ILE A 307 2.03 -6.81 -20.09
CA ILE A 307 0.82 -6.96 -20.91
C ILE A 307 -0.04 -8.04 -20.25
N THR A 308 -1.25 -7.66 -19.83
CA THR A 308 -2.18 -8.56 -19.14
C THR A 308 -3.47 -8.71 -19.94
N SER A 309 -3.83 -9.95 -20.29
CA SER A 309 -5.06 -10.30 -21.04
C SER A 309 -6.03 -11.03 -20.12
N GLY A 310 -7.07 -10.35 -19.63
CA GLY A 310 -8.11 -10.91 -18.76
C GLY A 310 -7.64 -11.26 -17.33
N ILE A 311 -8.57 -11.78 -16.51
CA ILE A 311 -8.36 -12.04 -15.06
C ILE A 311 -7.36 -13.18 -14.78
N ASN A 312 -7.29 -14.17 -15.63
CA ASN A 312 -6.53 -15.40 -15.41
C ASN A 312 -5.25 -15.47 -16.25
N GLY A 313 -4.97 -14.43 -17.04
CA GLY A 313 -3.76 -14.36 -17.85
C GLY A 313 -2.57 -13.97 -16.98
N LEU A 314 -1.53 -14.82 -16.98
CA LEU A 314 -0.25 -14.38 -16.46
C LEU A 314 0.25 -13.21 -17.35
N PRO A 315 0.76 -12.14 -16.76
CA PRO A 315 1.30 -11.03 -17.54
C PRO A 315 2.55 -11.47 -18.33
N GLU A 316 2.61 -11.10 -19.61
CA GLU A 316 3.88 -11.13 -20.33
C GLU A 316 4.67 -9.88 -19.94
N ILE A 317 5.87 -10.06 -19.38
CA ILE A 317 6.69 -8.98 -18.86
C ILE A 317 8.00 -8.89 -19.65
N LYS A 318 8.34 -7.68 -20.08
CA LYS A 318 9.64 -7.39 -20.71
C LYS A 318 10.30 -6.21 -20.00
N THR A 319 11.62 -6.30 -19.81
CA THR A 319 12.44 -5.14 -19.41
C THR A 319 12.83 -4.35 -20.65
N VAL A 320 12.62 -3.04 -20.61
CA VAL A 320 12.93 -2.15 -21.71
C VAL A 320 14.43 -1.84 -21.74
N THR A 321 15.06 -2.10 -22.86
CA THR A 321 16.43 -1.65 -23.17
C THR A 321 16.33 -0.56 -24.24
N GLY A 322 16.58 0.69 -23.84
CA GLY A 322 16.41 1.85 -24.73
C GLY A 322 15.04 2.53 -24.56
N ALA A 323 14.46 3.01 -25.65
CA ALA A 323 13.27 3.88 -25.64
C ALA A 323 11.98 3.18 -26.02
N SER A 324 12.00 1.88 -26.35
CA SER A 324 10.78 1.16 -26.74
C SER A 324 10.88 -0.35 -26.53
N VAL A 325 9.71 -1.00 -26.45
CA VAL A 325 9.56 -2.46 -26.42
C VAL A 325 8.32 -2.88 -27.19
N THR A 326 8.41 -3.99 -27.91
CA THR A 326 7.30 -4.57 -28.68
C THR A 326 6.97 -5.97 -28.20
N PHE A 327 5.67 -6.23 -28.03
CA PHE A 327 5.08 -7.54 -27.78
C PHE A 327 4.34 -8.00 -29.03
N ASN A 328 4.66 -9.21 -29.50
CA ASN A 328 4.05 -9.79 -30.70
C ASN A 328 3.21 -11.01 -30.30
N GLY A 329 2.14 -11.27 -31.02
CA GLY A 329 1.22 -12.38 -30.73
C GLY A 329 0.33 -12.15 -29.51
N VAL A 330 0.21 -10.91 -29.04
CA VAL A 330 -0.61 -10.53 -27.90
C VAL A 330 -1.93 -9.93 -28.37
N SER A 331 -2.98 -10.08 -27.56
CA SER A 331 -4.25 -9.41 -27.80
C SER A 331 -4.08 -7.89 -27.70
N PRO A 332 -4.51 -7.12 -28.69
CA PRO A 332 -4.48 -5.66 -28.59
C PRO A 332 -5.44 -5.09 -27.54
N ASN A 333 -6.40 -5.89 -27.06
CA ASN A 333 -7.34 -5.54 -26.01
C ASN A 333 -6.76 -5.76 -24.59
N SER A 334 -5.45 -5.97 -24.48
CA SER A 334 -4.78 -6.19 -23.18
C SER A 334 -4.49 -4.89 -22.44
N VAL A 335 -4.47 -4.98 -21.11
CA VAL A 335 -4.00 -3.90 -20.25
C VAL A 335 -2.48 -3.80 -20.37
N VAL A 336 -1.98 -2.58 -20.45
CA VAL A 336 -0.54 -2.27 -20.53
C VAL A 336 -0.15 -1.48 -19.28
N THR A 337 0.80 -2.00 -18.53
CA THR A 337 1.37 -1.31 -17.35
C THR A 337 2.87 -1.13 -17.54
N VAL A 338 3.37 0.05 -17.21
CA VAL A 338 4.80 0.36 -17.16
C VAL A 338 5.19 0.62 -15.72
N TYR A 339 6.24 -0.04 -15.27
CA TYR A 339 6.70 0.03 -13.89
C TYR A 339 8.23 0.13 -13.82
N LYS A 340 8.72 0.95 -12.91
CA LYS A 340 10.12 1.03 -12.49
C LYS A 340 10.16 1.50 -11.05
N HIS A 341 11.12 1.03 -10.27
CA HIS A 341 11.33 1.55 -8.91
C HIS A 341 11.54 3.07 -8.93
N ASN A 342 10.97 3.76 -7.97
CA ASN A 342 10.94 5.22 -7.89
C ASN A 342 10.32 5.92 -9.12
N ALA A 343 9.32 5.26 -9.74
CA ALA A 343 8.46 5.90 -10.74
C ALA A 343 6.99 5.54 -10.47
N ILE A 344 6.11 6.51 -10.58
CA ILE A 344 4.67 6.26 -10.47
C ILE A 344 4.28 5.31 -11.61
N PRO A 345 3.64 4.16 -11.34
CA PRO A 345 3.24 3.21 -12.37
C PRO A 345 2.35 3.88 -13.42
N TYR A 346 2.67 3.69 -14.69
CA TYR A 346 1.84 4.14 -15.80
C TYR A 346 0.94 2.99 -16.26
N ILE A 347 -0.37 3.25 -16.31
CA ILE A 347 -1.38 2.33 -16.85
C ILE A 347 -1.96 3.00 -18.08
N ALA A 348 -1.77 2.37 -19.25
CA ALA A 348 -2.24 2.92 -20.50
C ALA A 348 -3.77 2.84 -20.61
N THR A 349 -4.36 3.78 -21.34
CA THR A 349 -5.75 3.70 -21.77
C THR A 349 -6.03 2.37 -22.47
N LEU A 350 -7.07 1.69 -22.04
CA LEU A 350 -7.53 0.44 -22.65
C LEU A 350 -8.49 0.75 -23.79
N TYR A 351 -8.26 0.12 -24.93
CA TYR A 351 -9.15 0.19 -26.10
C TYR A 351 -9.70 -1.21 -26.38
N LEU A 352 -10.99 -1.43 -26.09
CA LEU A 352 -11.69 -2.67 -26.38
C LEU A 352 -12.45 -2.52 -27.71
N GLN A 353 -12.08 -3.31 -28.72
CA GLN A 353 -12.79 -3.37 -30.00
C GLN A 353 -12.58 -4.74 -30.66
N ASN A 354 -13.48 -5.11 -31.56
CA ASN A 354 -13.42 -6.33 -32.32
C ASN A 354 -13.19 -7.56 -31.44
N ASP A 355 -14.05 -7.74 -30.43
CA ASP A 355 -13.92 -8.82 -29.45
C ASP A 355 -15.27 -9.46 -29.12
N THR A 356 -15.23 -10.75 -28.78
CA THR A 356 -16.41 -11.49 -28.34
C THR A 356 -16.13 -12.17 -27.02
N LEU A 357 -16.69 -11.64 -25.94
CA LEU A 357 -16.51 -12.08 -24.57
C LEU A 357 -17.55 -13.18 -24.23
N ARG A 358 -17.10 -14.33 -23.77
CA ARG A 358 -17.93 -15.52 -23.46
C ARG A 358 -17.76 -16.00 -22.02
N SER A 359 -16.96 -15.32 -21.23
CA SER A 359 -16.66 -15.66 -19.83
C SER A 359 -16.48 -14.37 -19.01
N SER A 360 -16.64 -14.50 -17.70
CA SER A 360 -16.43 -13.38 -16.80
C SER A 360 -14.97 -12.91 -16.81
N GLN A 361 -14.80 -11.59 -16.85
CA GLN A 361 -13.50 -10.91 -16.79
C GLN A 361 -13.59 -9.72 -15.86
N TYR A 362 -12.48 -9.44 -15.18
CA TYR A 362 -12.29 -8.24 -14.37
C TYR A 362 -11.03 -7.53 -14.84
N LEU A 363 -11.12 -6.26 -15.18
CA LEU A 363 -9.99 -5.46 -15.65
C LEU A 363 -9.91 -4.19 -14.80
N HIS A 364 -8.73 -3.94 -14.25
CA HIS A 364 -8.42 -2.68 -13.59
C HIS A 364 -7.57 -1.83 -14.53
N VAL A 365 -8.01 -0.61 -14.79
CA VAL A 365 -7.42 0.27 -15.80
C VAL A 365 -7.46 1.73 -15.36
N ASN A 366 -6.76 2.61 -16.09
CA ASN A 366 -6.87 4.05 -15.83
C ASN A 366 -8.05 4.64 -16.61
N ASN A 367 -8.01 4.60 -17.95
CA ASN A 367 -9.10 5.02 -18.81
C ASN A 367 -9.49 3.90 -19.77
N VAL A 368 -10.76 3.87 -20.23
CA VAL A 368 -11.26 2.84 -21.13
C VAL A 368 -12.08 3.46 -22.26
N HIS A 369 -11.81 3.02 -23.50
CA HIS A 369 -12.68 3.19 -24.64
C HIS A 369 -13.19 1.82 -25.12
N ILE A 370 -14.49 1.69 -25.28
CA ILE A 370 -15.14 0.45 -25.74
C ILE A 370 -16.00 0.77 -26.96
N GLY A 371 -15.74 0.07 -28.08
CA GLY A 371 -16.57 0.26 -29.25
C GLY A 371 -16.01 -0.31 -30.54
N LYS A 372 -16.72 -0.13 -31.64
CA LYS A 372 -16.40 -0.72 -32.93
C LYS A 372 -15.10 -0.21 -33.56
N ALA A 373 -14.80 1.08 -33.38
CA ALA A 373 -13.69 1.77 -34.03
C ALA A 373 -12.98 2.77 -33.12
N VAL A 374 -12.75 2.38 -31.86
CA VAL A 374 -12.14 3.25 -30.84
C VAL A 374 -10.62 3.39 -30.99
N ASP A 375 -9.99 2.49 -31.73
CA ASP A 375 -8.57 2.58 -32.12
C ASP A 375 -8.45 2.42 -33.64
N THR A 376 -8.10 3.50 -34.33
CA THR A 376 -8.03 3.55 -35.79
C THR A 376 -6.85 2.77 -36.39
N ASN A 377 -5.90 2.32 -35.59
CA ASN A 377 -4.77 1.50 -36.05
C ASN A 377 -5.11 0.01 -36.15
N ARG A 378 -6.34 -0.37 -35.83
CA ARG A 378 -6.81 -1.76 -35.79
C ARG A 378 -8.01 -2.00 -36.69
N THR A 379 -8.26 -3.27 -36.99
CA THR A 379 -9.47 -3.67 -37.69
C THR A 379 -10.71 -3.32 -36.87
N GLU A 380 -11.66 -2.61 -37.49
CA GLU A 380 -12.96 -2.32 -36.88
C GLU A 380 -13.72 -3.61 -36.58
N GLY A 381 -14.51 -3.58 -35.52
CA GLY A 381 -15.39 -4.69 -35.16
C GLY A 381 -16.05 -4.51 -33.80
N ASP A 382 -17.25 -5.04 -33.69
CA ASP A 382 -18.07 -4.90 -32.49
C ASP A 382 -17.43 -5.58 -31.26
N VAL A 383 -17.77 -5.05 -30.09
CA VAL A 383 -17.51 -5.70 -28.79
C VAL A 383 -18.79 -6.36 -28.33
N VAL A 384 -18.83 -7.68 -28.40
CA VAL A 384 -20.03 -8.46 -28.09
C VAL A 384 -19.84 -9.24 -26.80
N LEU A 385 -20.62 -8.90 -25.76
CA LEU A 385 -20.70 -9.66 -24.53
C LEU A 385 -21.80 -10.73 -24.70
N LYS A 386 -21.40 -11.99 -24.87
CA LYS A 386 -22.33 -13.11 -25.11
C LYS A 386 -22.77 -13.81 -23.84
N SER A 387 -21.89 -13.87 -22.83
CA SER A 387 -22.18 -14.47 -21.55
C SER A 387 -21.15 -14.07 -20.48
N GLY A 388 -21.51 -14.25 -19.21
CA GLY A 388 -20.65 -13.85 -18.10
C GLY A 388 -20.71 -12.37 -17.79
N THR A 389 -19.82 -11.91 -16.94
CA THR A 389 -19.73 -10.53 -16.48
C THR A 389 -18.38 -9.93 -16.86
N LEU A 390 -18.39 -8.85 -17.62
CA LEU A 390 -17.21 -7.98 -17.75
C LEU A 390 -17.32 -6.88 -16.70
N THR A 391 -16.38 -6.86 -15.75
CA THR A 391 -16.23 -5.78 -14.79
C THR A 391 -15.03 -4.94 -15.16
N LEU A 392 -15.24 -3.64 -15.33
CA LEU A 392 -14.21 -2.65 -15.60
C LEU A 392 -14.15 -1.68 -14.42
N GLU A 393 -13.08 -1.76 -13.66
CA GLU A 393 -12.75 -0.78 -12.64
C GLU A 393 -11.76 0.23 -13.22
N SER A 394 -12.22 1.49 -13.40
CA SER A 394 -11.42 2.55 -13.99
C SER A 394 -11.01 3.59 -12.95
N GLY A 395 -9.73 3.92 -12.91
CA GLY A 395 -9.22 5.04 -12.11
C GLY A 395 -9.53 6.41 -12.69
N GLY A 396 -9.97 6.48 -13.96
CA GLY A 396 -10.30 7.69 -14.69
C GLY A 396 -11.65 7.57 -15.42
N ASP A 397 -11.69 8.03 -16.66
CA ASP A 397 -12.91 8.12 -17.47
C ASP A 397 -13.18 6.85 -18.29
N VAL A 398 -14.45 6.63 -18.63
CA VAL A 398 -14.91 5.53 -19.49
C VAL A 398 -15.77 6.06 -20.62
N TRP A 399 -15.52 5.56 -21.85
CA TRP A 399 -16.29 5.86 -23.04
C TRP A 399 -16.86 4.59 -23.65
N ILE A 400 -18.17 4.55 -23.86
CA ILE A 400 -18.88 3.47 -24.57
C ILE A 400 -19.37 4.06 -25.89
N ASP A 401 -18.80 3.59 -27.00
CA ASP A 401 -19.10 4.04 -28.36
C ASP A 401 -19.96 3.01 -29.10
N GLU A 402 -20.23 3.27 -30.38
CA GLU A 402 -20.99 2.35 -31.24
C GLU A 402 -20.37 0.95 -31.31
N GLY A 403 -21.19 -0.06 -31.52
CA GLY A 403 -20.77 -1.46 -31.69
C GLY A 403 -20.57 -2.21 -30.40
N VAL A 404 -20.94 -1.68 -29.23
CA VAL A 404 -21.03 -2.45 -27.99
C VAL A 404 -22.37 -3.14 -27.90
N ILE A 405 -22.38 -4.47 -27.79
CA ILE A 405 -23.58 -5.31 -27.72
C ILE A 405 -23.54 -6.18 -26.47
N ILE A 406 -24.54 -6.02 -25.62
CA ILE A 406 -24.68 -6.85 -24.38
C ILE A 406 -25.85 -7.79 -24.61
N GLU A 407 -25.54 -9.06 -24.89
CA GLU A 407 -26.56 -10.08 -25.20
C GLU A 407 -27.28 -10.59 -23.92
N ASN A 408 -28.32 -11.38 -24.13
CA ASN A 408 -29.11 -12.01 -23.07
C ASN A 408 -28.23 -12.83 -22.10
N GLY A 409 -28.34 -12.56 -20.81
CA GLY A 409 -27.56 -13.23 -19.75
C GLY A 409 -26.11 -12.70 -19.59
N ALA A 410 -25.67 -11.76 -20.42
CA ALA A 410 -24.40 -11.10 -20.25
C ALA A 410 -24.54 -9.82 -19.39
N THR A 411 -23.49 -9.47 -18.69
CA THR A 411 -23.45 -8.27 -17.84
C THR A 411 -22.19 -7.46 -18.08
N LEU A 412 -22.35 -6.16 -18.28
CA LEU A 412 -21.26 -5.17 -18.23
C LEU A 412 -21.41 -4.34 -16.96
N ILE A 413 -20.41 -4.36 -16.12
CA ILE A 413 -20.29 -3.51 -14.91
C ILE A 413 -19.14 -2.56 -15.14
N ILE A 414 -19.39 -1.27 -14.94
CA ILE A 414 -18.39 -0.21 -14.99
C ILE A 414 -18.41 0.52 -13.65
N GLU A 415 -17.27 0.56 -13.01
CA GLU A 415 -17.02 1.34 -11.81
C GLU A 415 -15.88 2.30 -12.14
N CYS A 416 -16.15 3.61 -12.29
CA CYS A 416 -15.13 4.58 -12.63
C CYS A 416 -15.07 5.74 -11.64
N LYS A 417 -13.84 6.24 -11.37
CA LYS A 417 -13.64 7.42 -10.51
C LYS A 417 -13.90 8.73 -11.25
N GLY A 418 -13.80 8.73 -12.58
CA GLY A 418 -14.08 9.85 -13.46
C GLY A 418 -15.49 9.83 -14.03
N ASN A 419 -15.62 10.34 -15.26
CA ASN A 419 -16.88 10.42 -15.99
C ASN A 419 -17.13 9.15 -16.80
N ALA A 420 -18.41 8.83 -17.04
CA ALA A 420 -18.83 7.81 -18.00
C ALA A 420 -19.59 8.46 -19.15
N THR A 421 -19.10 8.35 -20.37
CA THR A 421 -19.75 8.85 -21.59
C THR A 421 -20.24 7.68 -22.42
N ILE A 422 -21.53 7.66 -22.71
CA ILE A 422 -22.18 6.63 -23.50
C ILE A 422 -22.70 7.28 -24.78
N SER A 423 -22.00 7.10 -25.90
CA SER A 423 -22.35 7.66 -27.20
C SER A 423 -22.97 6.62 -28.14
N GLY A 424 -22.99 5.35 -27.75
CA GLY A 424 -23.54 4.25 -28.51
C GLY A 424 -23.75 2.99 -27.70
N GLY A 425 -24.00 1.89 -28.40
CA GLY A 425 -24.15 0.57 -27.78
C GLY A 425 -25.60 0.12 -27.61
N THR A 426 -25.78 -1.21 -27.54
CA THR A 426 -27.09 -1.85 -27.43
C THR A 426 -27.09 -2.83 -26.25
N VAL A 427 -28.07 -2.69 -25.38
CA VAL A 427 -28.35 -3.70 -24.33
C VAL A 427 -29.56 -4.51 -24.82
N GLU A 428 -29.32 -5.77 -25.19
CA GLU A 428 -30.35 -6.68 -25.65
C GLU A 428 -31.29 -7.11 -24.50
N ARG A 429 -32.46 -7.65 -24.86
CA ARG A 429 -33.39 -8.21 -23.86
C ARG A 429 -32.67 -9.22 -22.95
N GLY A 430 -32.72 -9.02 -21.63
CA GLY A 430 -32.07 -9.88 -20.63
C GLY A 430 -30.58 -9.63 -20.48
N GLY A 431 -29.99 -8.69 -21.24
CA GLY A 431 -28.65 -8.15 -20.98
C GLY A 431 -28.67 -7.15 -19.83
N THR A 432 -27.55 -6.94 -19.17
CA THR A 432 -27.41 -6.01 -18.04
C THR A 432 -26.26 -5.05 -18.23
N LEU A 433 -26.51 -3.75 -18.09
CA LEU A 433 -25.50 -2.70 -18.01
C LEU A 433 -25.63 -2.00 -16.66
N ARG A 434 -24.52 -1.92 -15.91
CA ARG A 434 -24.44 -1.15 -14.66
C ARG A 434 -23.25 -0.22 -14.73
N ILE A 435 -23.48 1.06 -14.44
CA ILE A 435 -22.42 2.08 -14.40
C ILE A 435 -22.53 2.81 -13.06
N ASP A 436 -21.43 2.81 -12.31
CA ASP A 436 -21.22 3.61 -11.13
C ASP A 436 -20.05 4.55 -11.40
N ALA A 437 -20.31 5.86 -11.47
CA ALA A 437 -19.32 6.86 -11.81
C ALA A 437 -19.14 7.87 -10.67
N GLY A 438 -17.89 8.13 -10.31
CA GLY A 438 -17.55 9.18 -9.34
C GLY A 438 -17.78 10.60 -9.88
N GLY A 439 -17.82 10.77 -11.19
CA GLY A 439 -18.13 11.99 -11.92
C GLY A 439 -19.53 11.96 -12.57
N GLU A 440 -19.64 12.55 -13.74
CA GLU A 440 -20.89 12.64 -14.49
C GLU A 440 -21.11 11.41 -15.39
N ILE A 441 -22.37 10.98 -15.53
CA ILE A 441 -22.78 10.00 -16.53
C ILE A 441 -23.49 10.74 -17.66
N MET A 442 -22.88 10.77 -18.83
CA MET A 442 -23.40 11.42 -20.02
C MET A 442 -23.92 10.38 -21.01
N ILE A 443 -25.22 10.40 -21.31
CA ILE A 443 -25.83 9.53 -22.33
C ILE A 443 -26.17 10.36 -23.56
N GLN A 444 -25.57 9.97 -24.67
CA GLN A 444 -25.76 10.64 -25.96
C GLN A 444 -26.70 9.85 -26.87
N LYS A 445 -27.05 10.45 -27.99
CA LYS A 445 -27.84 9.78 -29.04
C LYS A 445 -27.05 8.61 -29.65
N GLY A 446 -27.61 7.42 -29.64
CA GLY A 446 -26.99 6.21 -30.20
C GLY A 446 -27.01 5.03 -29.22
N PHE A 447 -27.22 5.28 -27.93
CA PHE A 447 -27.42 4.23 -26.95
C PHE A 447 -28.86 3.68 -27.03
N GLU A 448 -29.00 2.35 -27.06
CA GLU A 448 -30.27 1.64 -27.10
C GLU A 448 -30.37 0.59 -26.00
N ALA A 449 -31.44 0.64 -25.21
CA ALA A 449 -31.80 -0.44 -24.28
C ALA A 449 -33.13 -1.04 -24.75
N LYS A 450 -33.10 -2.32 -25.14
CA LYS A 450 -34.30 -3.01 -25.64
C LYS A 450 -35.25 -3.38 -24.50
N ILE A 451 -36.53 -3.54 -24.80
CA ILE A 451 -37.55 -3.92 -23.82
C ILE A 451 -37.14 -5.23 -23.13
N GLY A 452 -37.00 -5.18 -21.77
CA GLY A 452 -36.53 -6.28 -20.97
C GLY A 452 -35.02 -6.34 -20.75
N ALA A 453 -34.30 -5.33 -21.20
CA ALA A 453 -32.90 -5.07 -20.75
C ALA A 453 -32.88 -4.48 -19.34
N ASN A 454 -31.80 -4.73 -18.60
CA ASN A 454 -31.55 -4.14 -17.27
C ASN A 454 -30.46 -3.06 -17.40
N VAL A 455 -30.79 -1.83 -17.07
CA VAL A 455 -29.83 -0.71 -17.09
C VAL A 455 -29.90 0.05 -15.79
N GLU A 456 -28.75 0.22 -15.14
CA GLU A 456 -28.61 0.90 -13.86
C GLU A 456 -27.46 1.92 -13.93
N PHE A 457 -27.73 3.15 -13.55
CA PHE A 457 -26.77 4.24 -13.45
C PHE A 457 -26.75 4.79 -12.02
N LYS A 458 -25.55 5.01 -11.46
CA LYS A 458 -25.33 5.59 -10.13
C LYS A 458 -24.30 6.69 -10.18
#